data_6aac4453368142e492c140cf376feb14
#
_entry.id   6aac4453368142e492c140cf376feb14
#
_cell.length_a   1.000
_cell.length_b   1.000
_cell.length_c   1.000
_cell.angle_alpha   90.00
_cell.angle_beta   90.00
_cell.angle_gamma   90.00
#
_symmetry.space_group_name_H-M   'P 1'
#
loop_
_entity.id
_entity.type
_entity.pdbx_description
1 polymer ?
#
loop_
_entity_poly.entity_id
_entity_poly.type
_entity_poly.pdbx_seq_one_letter_code
_entity_poly.pdbx_strand_id
1 'polypeptide(L)'
;MKIIYLISILFFVFCPYAASAPSNFSILTFAISSYQDKWQDNSSQSRETANALVSSLKSNLLEKYPQITFSSTGYYDELVTKQNFLNSSTNNFNFVFYKGHGGPNYIAMWPKYEYVYNTSKKFGGKTYWVLLRSCLVFKNGETNQDPWFNGVHSILGYSSLSWNYEKYKHYYRCGFLNIGQCSYSRASYYVERDFATNWIKQKQGIWAAYSNAVYKWIAKEQGLGVEPKIVYRYGYVDGKFFDPWEETFENSIQKPVFKNAGEYSGIGSRWNTMGTPCYSTPCK
;
A
#
# COMPACT_ATOMS: atom_id res chain seq x y z
N MET A 1 12.05 -49.59 -51.80
CA MET A 1 12.77 -48.52 -51.08
C MET A 1 11.72 -47.62 -50.43
N LYS A 2 11.53 -47.72 -49.10
CA LYS A 2 10.61 -46.86 -48.36
C LYS A 2 11.43 -45.80 -47.66
N ILE A 3 11.23 -44.54 -48.04
CA ILE A 3 11.88 -43.38 -47.42
C ILE A 3 11.03 -43.00 -46.19
N ILE A 4 11.63 -43.19 -45.00
CA ILE A 4 11.04 -42.76 -43.73
C ILE A 4 11.50 -41.32 -43.49
N TYR A 5 10.56 -40.34 -43.56
CA TYR A 5 10.80 -38.98 -43.15
C TYR A 5 10.72 -38.89 -41.61
N LEU A 6 11.88 -38.64 -40.97
CA LEU A 6 11.96 -38.34 -39.54
C LEU A 6 11.63 -36.83 -39.38
N ILE A 7 10.43 -36.53 -38.92
CA ILE A 7 10.05 -35.16 -38.55
C ILE A 7 10.55 -34.91 -37.14
N SER A 8 11.68 -34.20 -37.01
CA SER A 8 12.17 -33.70 -35.70
C SER A 8 11.29 -32.52 -35.28
N ILE A 9 10.35 -32.75 -34.36
CA ILE A 9 9.58 -31.70 -33.72
C ILE A 9 10.50 -31.08 -32.66
N LEU A 10 11.05 -29.91 -32.98
CA LEU A 10 11.72 -29.04 -32.01
C LEU A 10 10.67 -28.47 -31.05
N PHE A 11 10.53 -29.08 -29.87
CA PHE A 11 9.83 -28.46 -28.76
C PHE A 11 10.68 -27.29 -28.25
N PHE A 12 10.37 -26.09 -28.68
CA PHE A 12 10.80 -24.89 -27.94
C PHE A 12 10.07 -24.90 -26.59
N VAL A 13 10.73 -25.41 -25.58
CA VAL A 13 10.33 -25.21 -24.20
C VAL A 13 10.51 -23.71 -23.94
N PHE A 14 9.43 -22.95 -24.10
CA PHE A 14 9.35 -21.62 -23.53
C PHE A 14 9.42 -21.78 -22.00
N CYS A 15 10.62 -21.73 -21.46
CA CYS A 15 10.81 -21.57 -20.04
C CYS A 15 10.27 -20.17 -19.73
N PRO A 16 9.11 -20.01 -19.07
CA PRO A 16 8.71 -18.69 -18.62
C PRO A 16 9.84 -18.22 -17.71
N TYR A 17 10.38 -17.05 -17.99
CA TYR A 17 11.32 -16.40 -17.09
C TYR A 17 10.60 -16.32 -15.73
N ALA A 18 10.90 -17.24 -14.86
CA ALA A 18 10.47 -17.18 -13.48
C ALA A 18 11.22 -15.97 -12.91
N ALA A 19 10.53 -14.84 -12.79
CA ALA A 19 11.06 -13.71 -12.07
C ALA A 19 11.44 -14.24 -10.68
N SER A 20 12.72 -14.26 -10.37
CA SER A 20 13.17 -14.69 -9.07
C SER A 20 12.70 -13.67 -8.05
N ALA A 21 12.13 -14.15 -6.93
CA ALA A 21 11.80 -13.28 -5.82
C ALA A 21 13.02 -12.40 -5.45
N PRO A 22 12.79 -11.13 -5.07
CA PRO A 22 13.89 -10.23 -4.74
C PRO A 22 14.78 -10.81 -3.64
N SER A 23 16.09 -10.59 -3.72
CA SER A 23 17.03 -11.02 -2.69
C SER A 23 16.95 -10.19 -1.41
N ASN A 24 16.41 -8.99 -1.49
CA ASN A 24 16.22 -8.10 -0.36
C ASN A 24 14.90 -7.34 -0.46
N PHE A 25 14.33 -7.01 0.70
CA PHE A 25 13.15 -6.18 0.80
C PHE A 25 13.31 -5.22 1.97
N SER A 26 13.06 -3.96 1.73
CA SER A 26 13.17 -2.91 2.73
C SER A 26 11.91 -2.05 2.79
N ILE A 27 11.46 -1.73 4.00
CA ILE A 27 10.30 -0.87 4.23
C ILE A 27 10.65 0.32 5.11
N LEU A 28 10.15 1.49 4.72
CA LEU A 28 10.19 2.70 5.50
C LEU A 28 8.78 3.07 5.93
N THR A 29 8.60 3.32 7.23
CA THR A 29 7.29 3.69 7.78
C THR A 29 7.32 5.06 8.42
N PHE A 30 6.25 5.83 8.20
CA PHE A 30 5.96 7.10 8.85
C PHE A 30 4.57 6.98 9.48
N ALA A 31 4.45 7.13 10.79
CA ALA A 31 3.18 6.98 11.47
C ALA A 31 3.03 8.02 12.59
N ILE A 32 1.97 8.83 12.51
CA ILE A 32 1.67 9.86 13.48
C ILE A 32 0.43 9.42 14.27
N SER A 33 0.62 9.15 15.55
CA SER A 33 -0.44 8.79 16.49
C SER A 33 -0.98 9.99 17.24
N SER A 34 -0.16 11.04 17.44
CA SER A 34 -0.53 12.26 18.15
C SER A 34 0.06 13.47 17.45
N TYR A 35 -0.80 14.44 17.13
CA TYR A 35 -0.40 15.77 16.66
C TYR A 35 -0.37 16.73 17.86
N GLN A 36 0.48 17.75 17.82
CA GLN A 36 0.78 18.66 18.93
C GLN A 36 -0.43 19.38 19.55
N ASP A 37 -1.48 19.59 18.77
CA ASP A 37 -2.75 20.13 19.28
C ASP A 37 -3.81 19.05 19.28
N LYS A 38 -4.72 19.13 20.24
CA LYS A 38 -5.90 18.24 20.46
C LYS A 38 -6.86 18.11 19.26
N TRP A 39 -6.35 17.96 18.04
CA TRP A 39 -7.14 17.34 17.01
C TRP A 39 -7.50 15.97 17.53
N GLN A 40 -8.79 15.80 17.82
CA GLN A 40 -9.32 14.59 18.41
C GLN A 40 -8.68 13.39 17.71
N ASP A 41 -7.78 12.76 18.44
CA ASP A 41 -6.88 11.73 17.93
C ASP A 41 -7.67 10.51 17.50
N ASN A 42 -8.03 10.49 16.24
CA ASN A 42 -8.44 9.24 15.60
C ASN A 42 -7.22 8.45 15.07
N SER A 43 -6.00 8.88 15.45
CA SER A 43 -4.74 8.32 14.96
C SER A 43 -3.93 7.57 16.01
N SER A 44 -4.42 7.45 17.26
CA SER A 44 -3.69 6.86 18.40
C SER A 44 -3.07 5.48 18.14
N GLN A 45 -3.56 4.73 17.14
CA GLN A 45 -3.01 3.42 16.76
C GLN A 45 -2.15 3.44 15.48
N SER A 46 -1.72 4.61 15.01
CA SER A 46 -0.96 4.68 13.75
C SER A 46 0.36 3.90 13.84
N ARG A 47 1.04 3.98 14.97
CA ARG A 47 2.28 3.24 15.22
C ARG A 47 2.06 1.74 15.26
N GLU A 48 1.03 1.26 15.97
CA GLU A 48 0.67 -0.17 16.00
C GLU A 48 0.31 -0.69 14.61
N THR A 49 -0.41 0.12 13.83
CA THR A 49 -0.76 -0.22 12.45
C THR A 49 0.49 -0.35 11.57
N ALA A 50 1.44 0.59 11.68
CA ALA A 50 2.70 0.51 10.97
C ALA A 50 3.52 -0.74 11.39
N ASN A 51 3.58 -1.03 12.68
CA ASN A 51 4.25 -2.21 13.21
C ASN A 51 3.58 -3.51 12.75
N ALA A 52 2.25 -3.53 12.63
CA ALA A 52 1.51 -4.68 12.12
C ALA A 52 1.86 -4.96 10.65
N LEU A 53 1.93 -3.93 9.82
CA LEU A 53 2.36 -4.07 8.43
C LEU A 53 3.78 -4.63 8.35
N VAL A 54 4.73 -4.03 9.07
CA VAL A 54 6.15 -4.44 9.09
C VAL A 54 6.28 -5.89 9.53
N SER A 55 5.65 -6.26 10.66
CA SER A 55 5.72 -7.61 11.22
C SER A 55 5.11 -8.64 10.28
N SER A 56 3.98 -8.33 9.66
CA SER A 56 3.29 -9.24 8.74
C SER A 56 4.04 -9.40 7.43
N LEU A 57 4.60 -8.32 6.87
CA LEU A 57 5.47 -8.42 5.68
C LEU A 57 6.70 -9.26 6.00
N LYS A 58 7.40 -8.98 7.11
CA LYS A 58 8.57 -9.74 7.53
C LYS A 58 8.27 -11.22 7.68
N SER A 59 7.24 -11.57 8.46
CA SER A 59 6.86 -12.96 8.71
C SER A 59 6.50 -13.69 7.42
N ASN A 60 5.63 -13.08 6.59
CA ASN A 60 5.19 -13.71 5.35
C ASN A 60 6.32 -13.85 4.31
N LEU A 61 7.21 -12.86 4.23
CA LEU A 61 8.35 -12.90 3.32
C LEU A 61 9.36 -13.97 3.75
N LEU A 62 9.75 -14.02 5.03
CA LEU A 62 10.73 -15.00 5.52
C LEU A 62 10.19 -16.44 5.48
N GLU A 63 8.87 -16.62 5.70
CA GLU A 63 8.24 -17.94 5.57
C GLU A 63 8.26 -18.44 4.13
N LYS A 64 7.97 -17.56 3.17
CA LYS A 64 7.84 -17.94 1.75
C LYS A 64 9.16 -17.89 0.99
N TYR A 65 10.06 -16.99 1.37
CA TYR A 65 11.36 -16.74 0.75
C TYR A 65 12.45 -16.66 1.82
N PRO A 66 12.88 -17.80 2.40
CA PRO A 66 13.82 -17.81 3.53
C PRO A 66 15.15 -17.11 3.25
N GLN A 67 15.52 -17.00 1.97
CA GLN A 67 16.77 -16.36 1.54
C GLN A 67 16.67 -14.83 1.47
N ILE A 68 15.46 -14.24 1.62
CA ILE A 68 15.30 -12.79 1.50
C ILE A 68 15.90 -12.07 2.73
N THR A 69 16.64 -11.02 2.49
CA THR A 69 17.06 -10.10 3.54
C THR A 69 15.98 -9.04 3.75
N PHE A 70 15.41 -8.98 4.96
CA PHE A 70 14.39 -8.01 5.32
C PHE A 70 14.95 -6.92 6.22
N SER A 71 14.68 -5.66 5.90
CA SER A 71 15.03 -4.51 6.74
C SER A 71 13.85 -3.53 6.87
N SER A 72 13.78 -2.84 8.00
CA SER A 72 12.75 -1.82 8.24
C SER A 72 13.31 -0.63 9.01
N THR A 73 12.82 0.56 8.68
CA THR A 73 13.08 1.80 9.41
C THR A 73 11.74 2.49 9.68
N GLY A 74 11.57 3.08 10.86
CA GLY A 74 10.33 3.75 11.24
C GLY A 74 10.58 5.13 11.84
N TYR A 75 9.80 6.11 11.39
CA TYR A 75 9.66 7.42 12.01
C TYR A 75 8.27 7.50 12.63
N TYR A 76 8.20 7.93 13.87
CA TYR A 76 6.95 7.95 14.63
C TYR A 76 6.77 9.31 15.28
N ASP A 77 5.52 9.79 15.29
CA ASP A 77 5.05 11.01 15.94
C ASP A 77 5.94 12.23 15.61
N GLU A 78 6.64 12.82 16.55
CA GLU A 78 7.49 14.02 16.37
C GLU A 78 8.64 13.84 15.37
N LEU A 79 9.01 12.61 15.04
CA LEU A 79 10.01 12.31 14.03
C LEU A 79 9.44 12.29 12.60
N VAL A 80 8.11 12.32 12.43
CA VAL A 80 7.46 12.35 11.13
C VAL A 80 7.39 13.78 10.60
N THR A 81 8.54 14.41 10.49
CA THR A 81 8.65 15.79 10.00
C THR A 81 8.66 15.84 8.47
N LYS A 82 8.31 17.01 7.94
CA LYS A 82 8.43 17.29 6.49
C LYS A 82 9.85 17.05 5.99
N GLN A 83 10.86 17.45 6.76
CA GLN A 83 12.27 17.23 6.41
C GLN A 83 12.60 15.74 6.26
N ASN A 84 12.22 14.91 7.25
CA ASN A 84 12.48 13.48 7.21
C ASN A 84 11.73 12.79 6.06
N PHE A 85 10.49 13.19 5.80
CA PHE A 85 9.70 12.61 4.71
C PHE A 85 10.22 13.01 3.33
N LEU A 86 10.65 14.27 3.15
CA LEU A 86 11.18 14.76 1.88
C LEU A 86 12.62 14.31 1.61
N ASN A 87 13.31 13.77 2.61
CA ASN A 87 14.68 13.30 2.46
C ASN A 87 14.81 12.31 1.29
N SER A 88 15.85 12.46 0.49
CA SER A 88 16.10 11.57 -0.66
C SER A 88 16.32 10.12 -0.26
N SER A 89 16.78 9.86 0.98
CA SER A 89 16.95 8.51 1.51
C SER A 89 15.66 7.71 1.60
N THR A 90 14.48 8.36 1.61
CA THR A 90 13.18 7.67 1.53
C THR A 90 13.05 6.82 0.26
N ASN A 91 13.74 7.20 -0.81
CA ASN A 91 13.74 6.50 -2.08
C ASN A 91 14.72 5.29 -2.13
N ASN A 92 15.38 4.96 -1.02
CA ASN A 92 16.25 3.80 -0.89
C ASN A 92 15.54 2.54 -0.39
N PHE A 93 14.25 2.64 -0.06
CA PHE A 93 13.41 1.55 0.44
C PHE A 93 12.48 1.05 -0.65
N ASN A 94 12.22 -0.27 -0.71
CA ASN A 94 11.32 -0.84 -1.71
C ASN A 94 9.86 -0.45 -1.48
N PHE A 95 9.46 -0.31 -0.22
CA PHE A 95 8.11 0.05 0.17
C PHE A 95 8.12 1.24 1.12
N VAL A 96 7.28 2.24 0.87
CA VAL A 96 7.06 3.36 1.79
C VAL A 96 5.63 3.34 2.31
N PHE A 97 5.48 3.39 3.61
CA PHE A 97 4.20 3.46 4.30
C PHE A 97 4.07 4.77 5.06
N TYR A 98 2.96 5.44 4.87
CA TYR A 98 2.58 6.60 5.68
C TYR A 98 1.20 6.38 6.30
N LYS A 99 1.05 6.69 7.59
CA LYS A 99 -0.22 6.73 8.29
C LYS A 99 -0.35 7.98 9.15
N GLY A 100 -1.36 8.78 8.86
CA GLY A 100 -1.65 10.03 9.53
C GLY A 100 -2.80 10.76 8.85
N HIS A 101 -2.97 12.04 9.17
CA HIS A 101 -3.94 12.88 8.50
C HIS A 101 -3.52 13.23 7.07
N GLY A 102 -4.49 13.61 6.25
CA GLY A 102 -4.28 14.09 4.90
C GLY A 102 -5.53 14.69 4.32
N GLY A 103 -5.39 15.18 3.12
CA GLY A 103 -6.47 15.79 2.34
C GLY A 103 -6.13 15.76 0.86
N PRO A 104 -6.91 16.43 0.02
CA PRO A 104 -6.71 16.40 -1.41
C PRO A 104 -5.28 16.81 -1.81
N ASN A 105 -4.52 15.83 -2.36
CA ASN A 105 -3.16 16.00 -2.86
C ASN A 105 -2.09 16.30 -1.80
N TYR A 106 -2.36 16.07 -0.51
CA TYR A 106 -1.36 16.25 0.53
C TYR A 106 -1.50 15.23 1.67
N ILE A 107 -0.42 15.07 2.42
CA ILE A 107 -0.37 14.39 3.70
C ILE A 107 0.16 15.35 4.77
N ALA A 108 -0.32 15.18 6.02
CA ALA A 108 0.03 16.07 7.13
C ALA A 108 1.23 15.51 7.91
N MET A 109 2.18 16.38 8.21
CA MET A 109 3.38 16.05 8.99
C MET A 109 3.25 16.61 10.41
N TRP A 110 4.14 16.20 11.28
CA TRP A 110 4.35 16.78 12.59
C TRP A 110 5.35 17.96 12.49
N PRO A 111 5.18 19.08 13.18
CA PRO A 111 3.98 19.46 13.94
C PRO A 111 2.79 19.78 13.03
N LYS A 112 1.62 19.92 13.65
CA LYS A 112 0.36 20.29 12.96
C LYS A 112 0.55 21.47 12.00
N TYR A 113 -0.17 21.42 10.83
CA TYR A 113 -0.11 22.36 9.71
C TYR A 113 1.15 22.30 8.84
N GLU A 114 2.03 21.36 9.08
CA GLU A 114 3.04 21.04 8.07
C GLU A 114 2.46 20.03 7.08
N TYR A 115 2.50 20.38 5.79
CA TYR A 115 1.94 19.53 4.72
C TYR A 115 2.99 19.20 3.69
N VAL A 116 2.95 17.95 3.21
CA VAL A 116 3.67 17.53 2.02
C VAL A 116 2.66 17.35 0.90
N TYR A 117 2.72 18.23 -0.07
CA TYR A 117 1.92 18.14 -1.28
C TYR A 117 2.54 17.17 -2.28
N ASN A 118 1.73 16.62 -3.17
CA ASN A 118 2.19 15.74 -4.24
C ASN A 118 3.28 16.37 -5.14
N THR A 119 3.27 17.68 -5.29
CA THR A 119 4.29 18.43 -6.04
C THR A 119 5.63 18.55 -5.31
N SER A 120 5.66 18.31 -3.99
CA SER A 120 6.86 18.47 -3.15
C SER A 120 7.67 17.19 -3.02
N LYS A 121 7.11 16.03 -3.33
CA LYS A 121 7.77 14.72 -3.19
C LYS A 121 7.56 13.89 -4.45
N LYS A 122 8.67 13.31 -4.91
CA LYS A 122 8.66 12.30 -5.97
C LYS A 122 9.15 10.98 -5.40
N PHE A 123 8.34 9.94 -5.55
CA PHE A 123 8.73 8.58 -5.19
C PHE A 123 9.42 7.89 -6.37
N GLY A 124 10.50 7.20 -6.08
CA GLY A 124 11.29 6.51 -7.11
C GLY A 124 12.55 5.88 -6.53
N GLY A 125 13.64 5.84 -7.30
CA GLY A 125 14.84 5.15 -6.89
C GLY A 125 14.57 3.65 -6.67
N LYS A 126 14.71 3.17 -5.44
CA LYS A 126 14.35 1.80 -5.07
C LYS A 126 12.91 1.67 -4.56
N THR A 127 12.15 2.77 -4.47
CA THR A 127 10.75 2.73 -4.01
C THR A 127 9.86 2.29 -5.17
N TYR A 128 9.33 1.10 -5.08
CA TYR A 128 8.42 0.52 -6.06
C TYR A 128 6.97 0.69 -5.65
N TRP A 129 6.67 0.66 -4.36
CA TRP A 129 5.31 0.74 -3.84
C TRP A 129 5.20 1.73 -2.69
N VAL A 130 4.09 2.44 -2.67
CA VAL A 130 3.77 3.41 -1.61
C VAL A 130 2.34 3.15 -1.12
N LEU A 131 2.13 3.16 0.19
CA LEU A 131 0.81 3.12 0.80
C LEU A 131 0.60 4.34 1.70
N LEU A 132 -0.30 5.22 1.27
CA LEU A 132 -0.68 6.44 1.99
C LEU A 132 -2.02 6.22 2.70
N ARG A 133 -1.96 5.73 3.94
CA ARG A 133 -3.12 5.54 4.83
C ARG A 133 -3.57 6.87 5.41
N SER A 134 -4.12 7.70 4.56
CA SER A 134 -4.57 9.04 4.92
C SER A 134 -5.84 9.41 4.16
N CYS A 135 -6.65 10.31 4.73
CA CYS A 135 -7.92 10.71 4.14
C CYS A 135 -7.73 11.47 2.83
N LEU A 136 -8.62 11.24 1.87
CA LEU A 136 -8.84 12.07 0.68
C LEU A 136 -7.61 12.29 -0.22
N VAL A 137 -6.51 11.59 0.01
CA VAL A 137 -5.24 11.85 -0.70
C VAL A 137 -5.38 11.75 -2.23
N PHE A 138 -6.36 10.97 -2.70
CA PHE A 138 -6.66 10.79 -4.13
C PHE A 138 -8.02 11.37 -4.57
N LYS A 139 -8.58 12.32 -3.83
CA LYS A 139 -9.89 12.90 -4.15
C LYS A 139 -9.93 13.61 -5.51
N ASN A 140 -8.83 14.23 -5.92
CA ASN A 140 -8.78 15.13 -7.09
C ASN A 140 -8.44 14.44 -8.44
N GLY A 141 -8.60 13.12 -8.54
CA GLY A 141 -8.37 12.40 -9.79
C GLY A 141 -6.92 11.97 -10.04
N GLU A 142 -6.71 11.19 -11.11
CA GLU A 142 -5.43 10.52 -11.39
C GLU A 142 -4.34 11.48 -11.84
N THR A 143 -4.65 12.38 -12.76
CA THR A 143 -3.67 13.30 -13.37
C THR A 143 -3.05 14.24 -12.35
N ASN A 144 -3.78 14.58 -11.29
CA ASN A 144 -3.28 15.39 -10.19
C ASN A 144 -2.25 14.64 -9.32
N GLN A 145 -2.13 13.32 -9.46
CA GLN A 145 -1.18 12.49 -8.71
C GLN A 145 0.13 12.26 -9.47
N ASP A 146 0.18 12.60 -10.75
CA ASP A 146 1.38 12.41 -11.59
C ASP A 146 2.68 12.97 -10.97
N PRO A 147 2.66 14.13 -10.31
CA PRO A 147 3.88 14.67 -9.70
C PRO A 147 4.56 13.76 -8.67
N TRP A 148 3.84 12.80 -8.05
CA TRP A 148 4.44 11.86 -7.10
C TRP A 148 5.28 10.77 -7.76
N PHE A 149 5.12 10.54 -9.06
CA PHE A 149 5.78 9.46 -9.78
C PHE A 149 7.15 9.87 -10.32
N ASN A 150 8.17 9.08 -9.97
CA ASN A 150 9.52 9.15 -10.53
C ASN A 150 10.16 7.74 -10.53
N GLY A 151 9.43 6.76 -11.04
CA GLY A 151 9.87 5.38 -11.09
C GLY A 151 9.18 4.46 -10.08
N VAL A 152 8.29 4.97 -9.23
CA VAL A 152 7.41 4.15 -8.39
C VAL A 152 6.38 3.45 -9.28
N HIS A 153 6.07 2.20 -8.97
CA HIS A 153 5.11 1.40 -9.74
C HIS A 153 3.69 1.83 -9.43
N SER A 154 3.34 1.86 -8.14
CA SER A 154 1.99 2.24 -7.71
C SER A 154 1.97 2.93 -6.36
N ILE A 155 0.94 3.75 -6.17
CA ILE A 155 0.63 4.43 -4.91
C ILE A 155 -0.80 4.06 -4.51
N LEU A 156 -0.95 3.46 -3.34
CA LEU A 156 -2.23 3.09 -2.74
C LEU A 156 -2.65 4.15 -1.72
N GLY A 157 -3.95 4.36 -1.57
CA GLY A 157 -4.50 5.32 -0.61
C GLY A 157 -6.03 5.36 -0.67
N TYR A 158 -6.61 6.53 -0.38
CA TYR A 158 -8.06 6.71 -0.35
C TYR A 158 -8.49 7.99 -1.09
N SER A 159 -9.60 7.91 -1.80
CA SER A 159 -10.34 9.06 -2.31
C SER A 159 -11.44 9.55 -1.36
N SER A 160 -11.81 8.75 -0.37
CA SER A 160 -12.71 9.07 0.74
C SER A 160 -11.96 9.30 2.05
N LEU A 161 -12.69 9.51 3.14
CA LEU A 161 -12.11 9.45 4.47
C LEU A 161 -11.59 8.03 4.73
N SER A 162 -10.38 7.95 5.24
CA SER A 162 -9.76 6.72 5.74
C SER A 162 -9.99 6.67 7.25
N TRP A 163 -10.93 5.84 7.65
CA TRP A 163 -11.30 5.76 9.05
C TRP A 163 -10.22 5.09 9.90
N ASN A 164 -9.85 5.72 11.02
CA ASN A 164 -9.13 5.11 12.14
C ASN A 164 -10.14 4.67 13.18
N TYR A 165 -10.32 3.36 13.33
CA TYR A 165 -11.45 2.81 14.09
C TYR A 165 -11.07 2.48 15.53
N GLU A 166 -10.79 3.49 16.32
CA GLU A 166 -10.79 3.36 17.76
C GLU A 166 -12.17 3.54 18.38
N LYS A 167 -13.07 4.28 17.70
CA LYS A 167 -14.40 4.59 18.25
C LYS A 167 -15.41 3.44 18.19
N TYR A 168 -15.22 2.45 17.33
CA TYR A 168 -16.14 1.33 17.22
C TYR A 168 -15.57 0.12 17.94
N LYS A 169 -15.83 0.06 19.25
CA LYS A 169 -15.61 -1.16 20.02
C LYS A 169 -16.67 -2.19 19.60
N HIS A 170 -16.26 -3.19 18.86
CA HIS A 170 -17.07 -4.39 18.75
C HIS A 170 -17.06 -5.11 20.09
N TYR A 171 -18.20 -5.12 20.75
CA TYR A 171 -18.41 -5.89 21.94
C TYR A 171 -18.83 -7.31 21.52
N TYR A 172 -18.09 -8.29 21.94
CA TYR A 172 -18.47 -9.69 21.80
C TYR A 172 -18.46 -10.37 23.16
N ARG A 173 -19.30 -11.36 23.30
CA ARG A 173 -19.30 -12.17 24.49
C ARG A 173 -18.03 -13.02 24.52
N CYS A 174 -17.30 -12.95 25.59
CA CYS A 174 -16.04 -13.67 25.79
C CYS A 174 -15.93 -14.18 27.21
N GLY A 175 -14.94 -15.01 27.45
CA GLY A 175 -14.71 -15.65 28.74
C GLY A 175 -15.44 -16.98 28.91
N PHE A 176 -15.22 -17.60 30.05
CA PHE A 176 -15.84 -18.90 30.37
C PHE A 176 -17.37 -18.73 30.41
N LEU A 177 -18.10 -19.56 29.68
CA LEU A 177 -19.54 -19.50 29.50
C LEU A 177 -20.09 -18.23 28.79
N ASN A 178 -19.25 -17.47 28.04
CA ASN A 178 -19.68 -16.24 27.36
C ASN A 178 -20.30 -15.18 28.29
N ILE A 179 -19.93 -15.12 29.57
CA ILE A 179 -20.46 -14.18 30.54
C ILE A 179 -19.73 -12.82 30.49
N GLY A 180 -18.53 -12.78 29.96
CA GLY A 180 -17.76 -11.55 29.81
C GLY A 180 -18.10 -10.74 28.57
N GLN A 181 -17.88 -9.40 28.63
CA GLN A 181 -17.94 -8.51 27.48
C GLN A 181 -16.52 -8.07 27.11
N CYS A 182 -16.02 -8.51 25.95
CA CYS A 182 -14.76 -8.10 25.42
C CYS A 182 -14.95 -7.12 24.27
N SER A 183 -14.02 -6.19 24.11
CA SER A 183 -14.03 -5.30 22.97
C SER A 183 -12.69 -5.38 22.23
N TYR A 184 -12.72 -5.38 20.91
CA TYR A 184 -11.54 -5.14 20.11
C TYR A 184 -11.81 -4.01 19.11
N SER A 185 -10.83 -3.14 18.94
CA SER A 185 -10.97 -1.93 18.14
C SER A 185 -9.77 -1.73 17.21
N ARG A 186 -9.37 -2.77 16.46
CA ARG A 186 -8.12 -2.77 15.69
C ARG A 186 -8.30 -3.02 14.20
N ALA A 187 -9.38 -2.49 13.60
CA ALA A 187 -9.64 -2.74 12.17
C ALA A 187 -8.49 -2.31 11.27
N SER A 188 -7.89 -1.15 11.54
CA SER A 188 -6.71 -0.69 10.78
C SER A 188 -5.55 -1.68 10.86
N TYR A 189 -5.23 -2.17 12.04
CA TYR A 189 -4.21 -3.21 12.26
C TYR A 189 -4.45 -4.46 11.41
N TYR A 190 -5.70 -4.92 11.34
CA TYR A 190 -6.07 -6.11 10.57
C TYR A 190 -6.04 -5.87 9.06
N VAL A 191 -6.33 -4.65 8.60
CA VAL A 191 -6.20 -4.30 7.16
C VAL A 191 -4.77 -4.51 6.70
N GLU A 192 -3.79 -3.95 7.39
CA GLU A 192 -2.38 -4.05 6.99
C GLU A 192 -1.85 -5.49 7.12
N ARG A 193 -2.28 -6.22 8.14
CA ARG A 193 -1.94 -7.64 8.30
C ARG A 193 -2.47 -8.48 7.15
N ASP A 194 -3.74 -8.32 6.81
CA ASP A 194 -4.37 -9.12 5.77
C ASP A 194 -3.91 -8.67 4.38
N PHE A 195 -3.64 -7.39 4.17
CA PHE A 195 -2.98 -6.91 2.95
C PHE A 195 -1.64 -7.62 2.71
N ALA A 196 -0.76 -7.62 3.71
CA ALA A 196 0.53 -8.31 3.60
C ALA A 196 0.37 -9.83 3.33
N THR A 197 -0.61 -10.47 3.98
CA THR A 197 -0.89 -11.89 3.77
C THR A 197 -1.42 -12.16 2.37
N ASN A 198 -2.39 -11.38 1.91
CA ASN A 198 -2.99 -11.52 0.58
C ASN A 198 -1.94 -11.31 -0.53
N TRP A 199 -1.12 -10.27 -0.39
CA TRP A 199 -0.10 -9.92 -1.38
C TRP A 199 1.03 -10.95 -1.43
N ILE A 200 1.59 -11.34 -0.29
CA ILE A 200 2.78 -12.21 -0.23
C ILE A 200 2.42 -13.69 -0.26
N LYS A 201 1.56 -14.17 0.65
CA LYS A 201 1.23 -15.60 0.75
C LYS A 201 0.23 -16.05 -0.30
N GLN A 202 -0.82 -15.28 -0.54
CA GLN A 202 -1.88 -15.64 -1.47
C GLN A 202 -1.58 -15.21 -2.92
N LYS A 203 -0.43 -14.55 -3.15
CA LYS A 203 0.03 -14.12 -4.48
C LYS A 203 -0.98 -13.24 -5.23
N GLN A 204 -1.81 -12.49 -4.51
CA GLN A 204 -2.74 -11.56 -5.14
C GLN A 204 -1.97 -10.37 -5.73
N GLY A 205 -2.50 -9.77 -6.79
CA GLY A 205 -2.04 -8.46 -7.26
C GLY A 205 -2.16 -7.42 -6.15
N ILE A 206 -1.28 -6.46 -6.12
CA ILE A 206 -1.18 -5.48 -5.02
C ILE A 206 -2.50 -4.75 -4.76
N TRP A 207 -3.25 -4.41 -5.82
CA TRP A 207 -4.56 -3.77 -5.69
C TRP A 207 -5.59 -4.72 -5.07
N ALA A 208 -5.70 -5.94 -5.59
CA ALA A 208 -6.65 -6.93 -5.06
C ALA A 208 -6.36 -7.24 -3.59
N ALA A 209 -5.09 -7.40 -3.24
CA ALA A 209 -4.66 -7.66 -1.87
C ALA A 209 -5.10 -6.55 -0.90
N TYR A 210 -4.89 -5.29 -1.31
CA TYR A 210 -5.26 -4.13 -0.49
C TYR A 210 -6.77 -3.93 -0.43
N SER A 211 -7.45 -3.92 -1.57
CA SER A 211 -8.89 -3.72 -1.69
C SER A 211 -9.67 -4.77 -0.90
N ASN A 212 -9.28 -6.06 -0.99
CA ASN A 212 -9.91 -7.15 -0.25
C ASN A 212 -9.73 -7.00 1.28
N ALA A 213 -8.55 -6.58 1.73
CA ALA A 213 -8.30 -6.34 3.15
C ALA A 213 -9.14 -5.16 3.68
N VAL A 214 -9.23 -4.07 2.92
CA VAL A 214 -10.08 -2.91 3.25
C VAL A 214 -11.55 -3.31 3.28
N TYR A 215 -12.04 -4.04 2.29
CA TYR A 215 -13.41 -4.52 2.24
C TYR A 215 -13.75 -5.37 3.47
N LYS A 216 -12.93 -6.36 3.78
CA LYS A 216 -13.15 -7.27 4.89
C LYS A 216 -13.27 -6.52 6.22
N TRP A 217 -12.30 -5.68 6.55
CA TRP A 217 -12.18 -5.11 7.88
C TRP A 217 -12.88 -3.76 8.06
N ILE A 218 -13.06 -3.00 7.01
CA ILE A 218 -13.69 -1.68 7.08
C ILE A 218 -15.14 -1.75 6.62
N ALA A 219 -15.40 -2.20 5.42
CA ALA A 219 -16.75 -2.19 4.88
C ALA A 219 -17.61 -3.30 5.48
N LYS A 220 -17.14 -4.56 5.46
CA LYS A 220 -17.93 -5.72 5.88
C LYS A 220 -18.07 -5.81 7.40
N GLU A 221 -16.94 -5.79 8.12
CA GLU A 221 -16.97 -6.00 9.59
C GLU A 221 -17.47 -4.77 10.35
N GLN A 222 -17.33 -3.58 9.79
CA GLN A 222 -17.68 -2.33 10.47
C GLN A 222 -18.87 -1.59 9.83
N GLY A 223 -19.31 -2.01 8.66
CA GLY A 223 -20.42 -1.37 7.95
C GLY A 223 -20.13 0.05 7.46
N LEU A 224 -18.86 0.41 7.28
CA LEU A 224 -18.46 1.77 6.98
C LEU A 224 -18.15 1.97 5.51
N GLY A 225 -18.64 3.09 4.98
CA GLY A 225 -18.36 3.48 3.62
C GLY A 225 -16.92 4.00 3.45
N VAL A 226 -16.19 3.41 2.51
CA VAL A 226 -14.81 3.79 2.21
C VAL A 226 -14.53 3.58 0.73
N GLU A 227 -13.63 4.40 0.16
CA GLU A 227 -13.18 4.26 -1.21
C GLU A 227 -11.65 4.17 -1.26
N PRO A 228 -11.08 2.95 -1.13
CA PRO A 228 -9.67 2.74 -1.41
C PRO A 228 -9.39 2.97 -2.90
N LYS A 229 -8.20 3.44 -3.19
CA LYS A 229 -7.75 3.74 -4.55
C LYS A 229 -6.28 3.40 -4.73
N ILE A 230 -5.93 2.91 -5.92
CA ILE A 230 -4.57 2.80 -6.40
C ILE A 230 -4.40 3.71 -7.61
N VAL A 231 -3.28 4.39 -7.69
CA VAL A 231 -2.86 5.21 -8.84
C VAL A 231 -1.53 4.69 -9.34
N TYR A 232 -1.34 4.62 -10.65
CA TYR A 232 -0.16 4.04 -11.27
C TYR A 232 0.07 4.63 -12.66
N ARG A 233 1.33 4.57 -13.14
CA ARG A 233 1.66 4.76 -14.55
C ARG A 233 1.74 3.39 -15.22
N TYR A 234 1.22 3.27 -16.43
CA TYR A 234 1.24 2.05 -17.21
C TYR A 234 1.86 2.28 -18.59
N GLY A 235 2.39 1.23 -19.19
CA GLY A 235 3.03 1.31 -20.50
C GLY A 235 3.86 0.07 -20.81
N TYR A 236 4.82 0.22 -21.71
CA TYR A 236 5.69 -0.88 -22.09
C TYR A 236 7.04 -0.81 -21.35
N VAL A 237 7.44 -1.91 -20.74
CA VAL A 237 8.75 -2.10 -20.12
C VAL A 237 9.42 -3.31 -20.78
N ASP A 238 10.58 -3.09 -21.37
CA ASP A 238 11.32 -4.13 -22.09
C ASP A 238 10.44 -4.86 -23.16
N GLY A 239 9.60 -4.10 -23.87
CA GLY A 239 8.71 -4.61 -24.91
C GLY A 239 7.46 -5.33 -24.42
N LYS A 240 7.26 -5.45 -23.11
CA LYS A 240 6.05 -6.05 -22.50
C LYS A 240 5.18 -4.97 -21.87
N PHE A 241 3.87 -5.09 -22.06
CA PHE A 241 2.92 -4.21 -21.39
C PHE A 241 2.96 -4.47 -19.88
N PHE A 242 3.17 -3.41 -19.12
CA PHE A 242 3.24 -3.44 -17.66
C PHE A 242 2.13 -2.59 -17.07
N ASP A 243 1.27 -3.24 -16.29
CA ASP A 243 0.16 -2.64 -15.57
C ASP A 243 0.31 -2.93 -14.06
N PRO A 244 0.84 -1.97 -13.29
CA PRO A 244 1.28 -2.20 -11.91
C PRO A 244 0.17 -2.58 -10.92
N TRP A 245 -1.09 -2.37 -11.22
CA TRP A 245 -2.16 -2.70 -10.29
C TRP A 245 -2.35 -4.22 -10.10
N GLU A 246 -1.96 -5.01 -11.10
CA GLU A 246 -1.97 -6.48 -11.04
C GLU A 246 -0.65 -7.08 -10.53
N GLU A 247 0.33 -6.23 -10.23
CA GLU A 247 1.66 -6.68 -9.84
C GLU A 247 1.62 -7.50 -8.54
N THR A 248 2.04 -8.76 -8.62
CA THR A 248 2.27 -9.61 -7.45
C THR A 248 3.70 -9.41 -6.96
N PHE A 249 3.99 -9.83 -5.73
CA PHE A 249 5.36 -9.76 -5.22
C PHE A 249 6.34 -10.60 -6.07
N GLU A 250 5.88 -11.76 -6.57
CA GLU A 250 6.73 -12.68 -7.36
C GLU A 250 7.03 -12.18 -8.77
N ASN A 251 6.07 -11.49 -9.41
CA ASN A 251 6.24 -10.99 -10.77
C ASN A 251 6.67 -9.53 -10.82
N SER A 252 7.01 -8.95 -9.66
CA SER A 252 7.39 -7.55 -9.57
C SER A 252 8.69 -7.25 -10.30
N ILE A 253 8.69 -6.12 -11.02
CA ILE A 253 9.88 -5.61 -11.69
C ILE A 253 10.75 -4.91 -10.64
N GLN A 254 11.94 -5.46 -10.33
CA GLN A 254 12.84 -4.91 -9.31
C GLN A 254 13.70 -3.74 -9.85
N LYS A 255 13.08 -2.84 -10.61
CA LYS A 255 13.69 -1.61 -11.11
C LYS A 255 12.66 -0.49 -11.19
N PRO A 256 13.07 0.78 -11.10
CA PRO A 256 12.18 1.91 -11.35
C PRO A 256 11.66 1.88 -12.79
N VAL A 257 10.37 2.21 -12.97
CA VAL A 257 9.71 2.27 -14.27
C VAL A 257 9.07 3.65 -14.48
N PHE A 258 8.97 4.08 -15.74
CA PHE A 258 8.22 5.30 -16.11
C PHE A 258 8.66 6.57 -15.34
N LYS A 259 9.97 6.83 -15.31
CA LYS A 259 10.53 8.00 -14.62
C LYS A 259 10.18 9.31 -15.31
N ASN A 260 10.19 9.33 -16.63
CA ASN A 260 10.05 10.54 -17.43
C ASN A 260 8.75 10.52 -18.25
N ALA A 261 8.28 11.71 -18.60
CA ALA A 261 7.21 11.85 -19.57
C ALA A 261 7.62 11.20 -20.91
N GLY A 262 6.71 10.42 -21.51
CA GLY A 262 6.97 9.68 -22.74
C GLY A 262 7.45 8.23 -22.54
N GLU A 263 7.87 7.84 -21.32
CA GLU A 263 8.20 6.45 -21.03
C GLU A 263 6.94 5.59 -20.74
N TYR A 264 5.81 6.23 -20.41
CA TYR A 264 4.54 5.57 -20.09
C TYR A 264 3.44 5.94 -21.07
N SER A 265 2.48 5.04 -21.23
CA SER A 265 1.30 5.23 -22.11
C SER A 265 0.23 6.09 -21.44
N GLY A 266 0.15 6.08 -20.12
CA GLY A 266 -0.82 6.86 -19.37
C GLY A 266 -0.74 6.67 -17.86
N ILE A 267 -1.62 7.38 -17.16
CA ILE A 267 -1.85 7.25 -15.73
C ILE A 267 -3.19 6.57 -15.56
N GLY A 268 -3.21 5.49 -14.79
CA GLY A 268 -4.40 4.73 -14.47
C GLY A 268 -4.74 4.80 -12.99
N SER A 269 -5.99 4.48 -12.69
CA SER A 269 -6.41 4.21 -11.33
C SER A 269 -7.44 3.11 -11.27
N ARG A 270 -7.51 2.45 -10.12
CA ARG A 270 -8.58 1.53 -9.74
C ARG A 270 -9.12 1.95 -8.39
N TRP A 271 -10.41 1.83 -8.22
CA TRP A 271 -11.08 2.12 -6.94
C TRP A 271 -12.26 1.18 -6.75
N ASN A 272 -12.65 1.00 -5.50
CA ASN A 272 -13.86 0.29 -5.12
C ASN A 272 -14.65 1.15 -4.15
N THR A 273 -15.85 1.56 -4.52
CA THR A 273 -16.77 2.23 -3.62
C THR A 273 -17.44 1.18 -2.73
N MET A 274 -17.20 1.25 -1.43
CA MET A 274 -17.69 0.28 -0.45
C MET A 274 -18.60 1.00 0.54
N GLY A 275 -19.87 0.57 0.63
CA GLY A 275 -20.87 1.25 1.44
C GLY A 275 -21.20 2.67 0.96
N THR A 276 -21.43 3.59 1.89
CA THR A 276 -21.62 5.03 1.60
C THR A 276 -20.38 5.79 2.06
N PRO A 277 -19.41 6.05 1.17
CA PRO A 277 -18.18 6.73 1.55
C PRO A 277 -18.42 8.18 1.94
N CYS A 278 -17.63 8.66 2.86
CA CYS A 278 -17.63 10.06 3.24
C CYS A 278 -16.47 10.81 2.57
N TYR A 279 -16.80 11.88 1.88
CA TYR A 279 -15.85 12.71 1.15
C TYR A 279 -15.60 14.08 1.79
N SER A 280 -16.20 14.32 2.97
CA SER A 280 -16.04 15.59 3.72
C SER A 280 -16.26 15.35 5.21
N THR A 281 -15.82 16.27 6.06
CA THR A 281 -16.13 16.29 7.49
C THR A 281 -17.07 17.44 7.80
N PRO A 282 -18.09 17.26 8.68
CA PRO A 282 -18.46 16.01 9.35
C PRO A 282 -19.23 15.05 8.42
N CYS A 283 -18.97 13.76 8.55
CA CYS A 283 -19.83 12.73 7.99
C CYS A 283 -21.07 12.60 8.88
N LYS A 284 -22.26 12.69 8.31
CA LYS A 284 -23.53 12.48 9.01
C LYS A 284 -23.88 11.00 9.00
#